data_c959d9ec79f376ce96f1a88dbfd30634
#
_entry.id   c959d9ec79f376ce96f1a88dbfd30634
#
_cell.length_a   1.000
_cell.length_b   1.000
_cell.length_c   1.000
_cell.angle_alpha   90.00
_cell.angle_beta   90.00
_cell.angle_gamma   90.00
#
_symmetry.space_group_name_H-M   'P 1'
#
loop_
_entity.id
_entity.type
_entity.pdbx_description
1 polymer ?
#
loop_
_entity_poly.entity_id
_entity_poly.type
_entity_poly.pdbx_seq_one_letter_code
_entity_poly.pdbx_strand_id
1 'polypeptide(L)'
;MACFITFEGVEGSGKTTQIGMAADHLRQCGLPCLVTEEPGGTPLGRRIRDILLNRHSFAITALSELLLFQASRCQHVETVIRPALESGSIVLCDRFTDATLAYQGF
;
A
#
# COMPACT_ATOMS: atom_id res chain seq x y z
N MET A 1 6.96 -7.21 18.87
CA MET A 1 7.58 -6.00 18.32
C MET A 1 6.77 -5.51 17.14
N ALA A 2 6.36 -4.25 17.18
CA ALA A 2 5.57 -3.66 16.09
C ALA A 2 6.51 -2.85 15.19
N CYS A 3 6.33 -3.00 13.88
CA CYS A 3 7.18 -2.32 12.91
C CYS A 3 6.43 -2.17 11.60
N PHE A 4 6.61 -1.04 10.93
CA PHE A 4 6.01 -0.79 9.63
C PHE A 4 7.11 -0.69 8.58
N ILE A 5 7.07 -1.57 7.59
CA ILE A 5 8.09 -1.67 6.55
C ILE A 5 7.41 -1.53 5.20
N THR A 6 7.94 -0.67 4.35
CA THR A 6 7.42 -0.48 3.00
C THR A 6 8.36 -1.06 1.97
N PHE A 7 7.77 -1.63 0.91
CA PHE A 7 8.49 -2.09 -0.26
C PHE A 7 7.99 -1.27 -1.43
N GLU A 8 8.86 -0.50 -2.05
CA GLU A 8 8.46 0.42 -3.10
C GLU A 8 9.03 -0.03 -4.44
N GLY A 9 8.27 0.24 -5.49
CA GLY A 9 8.66 -0.11 -6.84
C GLY A 9 7.45 -0.33 -7.73
N VAL A 10 7.74 -0.52 -9.01
CA VAL A 10 6.69 -0.79 -9.99
C VAL A 10 6.37 -2.28 -10.02
N GLU A 11 5.21 -2.61 -10.54
CA GLU A 11 4.85 -4.01 -10.75
C GLU A 11 5.84 -4.68 -11.68
N GLY A 12 6.09 -5.96 -11.44
CA GLY A 12 7.02 -6.73 -12.26
C GLY A 12 8.47 -6.62 -11.84
N SER A 13 8.78 -5.93 -10.75
CA SER A 13 10.15 -5.76 -10.28
C SER A 13 10.61 -6.86 -9.33
N GLY A 14 9.80 -7.90 -9.11
CA GLY A 14 10.12 -8.94 -8.13
C GLY A 14 9.72 -8.59 -6.71
N LYS A 15 9.08 -7.46 -6.52
CA LYS A 15 8.72 -6.95 -5.21
C LYS A 15 7.76 -7.89 -4.47
N THR A 16 6.75 -8.41 -5.17
CA THR A 16 5.77 -9.32 -4.57
C THR A 16 6.45 -10.57 -4.00
N THR A 17 7.40 -11.12 -4.75
CA THR A 17 8.16 -12.29 -4.30
C THR A 17 8.97 -11.96 -3.06
N GLN A 18 9.63 -10.80 -3.04
CA GLN A 18 10.43 -10.38 -1.90
C GLN A 18 9.59 -10.20 -0.65
N ILE A 19 8.41 -9.59 -0.80
CA ILE A 19 7.50 -9.38 0.33
C ILE A 19 7.02 -10.73 0.87
N GLY A 20 6.67 -11.67 -0.01
CA GLY A 20 6.25 -13.00 0.41
C GLY A 20 7.31 -13.72 1.18
N MET A 21 8.57 -13.66 0.72
CA MET A 21 9.68 -14.29 1.41
C MET A 21 9.93 -13.66 2.79
N ALA A 22 9.86 -12.34 2.86
CA ALA A 22 10.04 -11.64 4.13
C ALA A 22 8.93 -12.01 5.12
N ALA A 23 7.68 -12.05 4.66
CA ALA A 23 6.56 -12.41 5.52
C ALA A 23 6.70 -13.83 6.04
N ASP A 24 7.06 -14.77 5.17
CA ASP A 24 7.24 -16.16 5.57
C ASP A 24 8.36 -16.30 6.61
N HIS A 25 9.46 -15.61 6.40
CA HIS A 25 10.58 -15.64 7.34
C HIS A 25 10.17 -15.12 8.71
N LEU A 26 9.47 -13.98 8.75
CA LEU A 26 9.04 -13.39 10.01
C LEU A 26 8.07 -14.31 10.75
N ARG A 27 7.15 -14.93 10.03
CA ARG A 27 6.20 -15.85 10.63
C ARG A 27 6.89 -17.09 11.17
N GLN A 28 7.91 -17.58 10.48
CA GLN A 28 8.71 -18.70 10.97
C GLN A 28 9.45 -18.34 12.25
N CYS A 29 9.79 -17.06 12.44
CA CYS A 29 10.41 -16.58 13.67
C CYS A 29 9.40 -16.34 14.79
N GLY A 30 8.12 -16.65 14.57
CA GLY A 30 7.07 -16.46 15.55
C GLY A 30 6.55 -15.03 15.66
N LEU A 31 6.85 -14.19 14.67
CA LEU A 31 6.43 -12.80 14.68
C LEU A 31 5.15 -12.63 13.87
N PRO A 32 4.08 -12.05 14.44
CA PRO A 32 2.87 -11.78 13.68
C PRO A 32 3.15 -10.75 12.60
N CYS A 33 2.68 -11.03 11.39
CA CYS A 33 3.00 -10.23 10.21
C CYS A 33 1.77 -10.06 9.35
N LEU A 34 1.47 -8.82 8.98
CA LEU A 34 0.39 -8.47 8.06
C LEU A 34 1.00 -7.92 6.78
N VAL A 35 0.57 -8.45 5.64
CA VAL A 35 0.96 -7.92 4.32
C VAL A 35 -0.21 -7.12 3.78
N THR A 36 0.07 -5.90 3.34
CA THR A 36 -0.94 -5.01 2.79
C THR A 36 -0.36 -4.21 1.63
N GLU A 37 -1.14 -3.31 1.04
CA GLU A 37 -0.71 -2.59 -0.16
C GLU A 37 -1.24 -1.16 -0.19
N GLU A 38 -0.55 -0.28 -0.91
CA GLU A 38 -0.96 1.11 -1.16
C GLU A 38 -0.67 1.50 -2.60
N PRO A 39 -1.60 2.13 -3.32
CA PRO A 39 -2.98 2.39 -2.92
C PRO A 39 -3.75 1.08 -2.86
N GLY A 40 -4.74 1.01 -1.98
CA GLY A 40 -5.49 -0.22 -1.75
C GLY A 40 -5.53 -0.55 -0.29
N GLY A 41 -5.50 -1.84 0.03
CA GLY A 41 -5.45 -2.32 1.41
C GLY A 41 -6.77 -2.28 2.15
N THR A 42 -7.77 -1.60 1.61
CA THR A 42 -9.13 -1.50 2.15
C THR A 42 -10.12 -1.54 1.01
N PRO A 43 -11.40 -1.82 1.25
CA PRO A 43 -12.40 -1.75 0.19
C PRO A 43 -12.44 -0.36 -0.49
N LEU A 44 -12.41 0.71 0.29
CA LEU A 44 -12.36 2.05 -0.26
C LEU A 44 -11.08 2.28 -1.05
N GLY A 45 -9.96 1.88 -0.48
CA GLY A 45 -8.66 2.06 -1.15
C GLY A 45 -8.57 1.30 -2.46
N ARG A 46 -9.16 0.11 -2.55
CA ARG A 46 -9.16 -0.65 -3.80
C ARG A 46 -9.96 0.05 -4.89
N ARG A 47 -11.09 0.67 -4.54
CA ARG A 47 -11.86 1.45 -5.50
C ARG A 47 -11.09 2.69 -5.96
N ILE A 48 -10.40 3.34 -5.04
CA ILE A 48 -9.56 4.48 -5.38
C ILE A 48 -8.42 4.04 -6.30
N ARG A 49 -7.79 2.89 -6.00
CA ARG A 49 -6.73 2.35 -6.84
C ARG A 49 -7.24 2.12 -8.27
N ASP A 50 -8.44 1.57 -8.41
CA ASP A 50 -9.03 1.35 -9.73
C ASP A 50 -9.18 2.68 -10.49
N ILE A 51 -9.64 3.72 -9.81
CA ILE A 51 -9.78 5.04 -10.43
C ILE A 51 -8.41 5.57 -10.87
N LEU A 52 -7.39 5.42 -10.03
CA LEU A 52 -6.07 5.98 -10.31
C LEU A 52 -5.34 5.26 -11.44
N LEU A 53 -5.51 3.93 -11.53
CA LEU A 53 -4.69 3.12 -12.42
C LEU A 53 -5.38 2.76 -13.73
N ASN A 54 -6.71 2.80 -13.78
CA ASN A 54 -7.45 2.44 -14.97
C ASN A 54 -7.66 3.66 -15.86
N ARG A 55 -7.75 3.41 -17.16
CA ARG A 55 -8.03 4.47 -18.11
C ARG A 55 -9.52 4.77 -18.11
N HIS A 56 -9.85 6.03 -18.13
CA HIS A 56 -11.24 6.49 -18.10
C HIS A 56 -11.50 7.47 -19.23
N SER A 57 -12.77 7.74 -19.48
CA SER A 57 -13.18 8.71 -20.47
C SER A 57 -12.95 10.14 -20.00
N PHE A 58 -12.54 10.33 -18.78
CA PHE A 58 -12.30 11.66 -18.22
C PHE A 58 -10.87 11.76 -17.75
N ALA A 59 -10.35 12.98 -17.72
CA ALA A 59 -9.01 13.24 -17.20
C ALA A 59 -9.10 13.51 -15.71
N ILE A 60 -8.07 13.05 -14.99
CA ILE A 60 -7.94 13.32 -13.55
C ILE A 60 -6.78 14.29 -13.40
N THR A 61 -7.02 15.43 -12.74
CA THR A 61 -5.96 16.40 -12.52
C THR A 61 -4.93 15.87 -11.51
N ALA A 62 -3.73 16.40 -11.56
CA ALA A 62 -2.67 15.99 -10.63
C ALA A 62 -3.10 16.17 -9.18
N LEU A 63 -3.74 17.28 -8.87
CA LEU A 63 -4.21 17.52 -7.50
C LEU A 63 -5.27 16.52 -7.09
N SER A 64 -6.21 16.21 -8.00
CA SER A 64 -7.24 15.20 -7.69
C SER A 64 -6.63 13.83 -7.45
N GLU A 65 -5.63 13.44 -8.25
CA GLU A 65 -4.93 12.17 -8.02
C GLU A 65 -4.28 12.14 -6.65
N LEU A 66 -3.60 13.22 -6.28
CA LEU A 66 -2.96 13.31 -4.97
C LEU A 66 -3.98 13.16 -3.84
N LEU A 67 -5.11 13.86 -3.95
CA LEU A 67 -6.13 13.79 -2.90
C LEU A 67 -6.75 12.41 -2.81
N LEU A 68 -6.97 11.74 -3.94
CA LEU A 68 -7.47 10.36 -3.95
C LEU A 68 -6.47 9.42 -3.29
N PHE A 69 -5.19 9.57 -3.60
CA PHE A 69 -4.14 8.76 -3.00
C PHE A 69 -4.11 8.95 -1.49
N GLN A 70 -4.20 10.21 -1.04
CA GLN A 70 -4.19 10.51 0.40
C GLN A 70 -5.43 9.97 1.09
N ALA A 71 -6.60 9.99 0.42
CA ALA A 71 -7.81 9.41 0.99
C ALA A 71 -7.64 7.89 1.18
N SER A 72 -7.07 7.20 0.19
CA SER A 72 -6.78 5.78 0.30
C SER A 72 -5.85 5.50 1.47
N ARG A 73 -4.79 6.29 1.61
CA ARG A 73 -3.82 6.13 2.70
C ARG A 73 -4.45 6.38 4.05
N CYS A 74 -5.26 7.42 4.17
CA CYS A 74 -5.92 7.74 5.42
C CYS A 74 -6.79 6.58 5.90
N GLN A 75 -7.60 6.03 5.01
CA GLN A 75 -8.44 4.88 5.32
C GLN A 75 -7.60 3.68 5.73
N HIS A 76 -6.52 3.44 5.00
CA HIS A 76 -5.62 2.33 5.24
C HIS A 76 -4.94 2.43 6.61
N VAL A 77 -4.42 3.60 6.93
CA VAL A 77 -3.74 3.82 8.21
C VAL A 77 -4.72 3.63 9.37
N GLU A 78 -5.90 4.24 9.27
CA GLU A 78 -6.85 4.23 10.39
C GLU A 78 -7.47 2.87 10.63
N THR A 79 -7.75 2.10 9.56
CA THR A 79 -8.54 0.87 9.70
C THR A 79 -7.71 -0.41 9.62
N VAL A 80 -6.48 -0.35 9.11
CA VAL A 80 -5.64 -1.55 8.92
C VAL A 80 -4.30 -1.42 9.61
N ILE A 81 -3.52 -0.39 9.26
CA ILE A 81 -2.13 -0.30 9.71
C ILE A 81 -2.05 -0.04 11.20
N ARG A 82 -2.73 1.00 11.68
CA ARG A 82 -2.67 1.37 13.09
C ARG A 82 -3.17 0.24 14.00
N PRO A 83 -4.33 -0.38 13.73
CA PRO A 83 -4.76 -1.50 14.58
C PRO A 83 -3.77 -2.67 14.58
N ALA A 84 -3.15 -2.99 13.44
CA ALA A 84 -2.17 -4.05 13.36
C ALA A 84 -0.94 -3.73 14.19
N LEU A 85 -0.44 -2.50 14.11
CA LEU A 85 0.72 -2.09 14.90
C LEU A 85 0.40 -2.09 16.40
N GLU A 86 -0.79 -1.66 16.77
CA GLU A 86 -1.21 -1.66 18.16
C GLU A 86 -1.33 -3.07 18.73
N SER A 87 -1.64 -4.04 17.89
CA SER A 87 -1.68 -5.44 18.30
C SER A 87 -0.30 -6.11 18.32
N GLY A 88 0.75 -5.39 17.98
CA GLY A 88 2.12 -5.91 17.99
C GLY A 88 2.56 -6.55 16.70
N SER A 89 1.81 -6.41 15.63
CA SER A 89 2.16 -7.00 14.33
C SER A 89 3.22 -6.19 13.61
N ILE A 90 4.01 -6.89 12.79
CA ILE A 90 4.87 -6.25 11.80
C ILE A 90 4.03 -6.09 10.53
N VAL A 91 3.98 -4.88 9.98
CA VAL A 91 3.21 -4.59 8.78
C VAL A 91 4.17 -4.42 7.61
N LEU A 92 4.01 -5.24 6.59
CA LEU A 92 4.75 -5.13 5.34
C LEU A 92 3.81 -4.54 4.29
N CYS A 93 4.15 -3.37 3.79
CA CYS A 93 3.30 -2.64 2.88
C CYS A 93 3.92 -2.56 1.50
N ASP A 94 3.21 -3.09 0.52
CA ASP A 94 3.58 -3.01 -0.88
C ASP A 94 3.07 -1.68 -1.42
N ARG A 95 3.98 -0.75 -1.72
CA ARG A 95 3.63 0.53 -2.31
C ARG A 95 3.86 0.48 -3.81
N PHE A 96 2.75 0.46 -4.53
CA PHE A 96 2.80 0.52 -5.98
C PHE A 96 3.17 1.94 -6.39
N THR A 97 4.22 2.05 -7.22
CA THR A 97 4.60 3.33 -7.81
C THR A 97 4.71 3.15 -9.31
N ASP A 98 4.19 4.12 -10.06
CA ASP A 98 4.46 4.20 -11.48
C ASP A 98 4.77 5.67 -11.80
N ALA A 99 5.14 5.93 -13.06
CA ALA A 99 5.54 7.26 -13.45
C ALA A 99 4.45 8.30 -13.22
N THR A 100 3.18 7.91 -13.38
CA THR A 100 2.07 8.81 -13.15
C THR A 100 1.94 9.17 -11.68
N LEU A 101 1.93 8.16 -10.80
CA LEU A 101 1.78 8.39 -9.37
C LEU A 101 3.02 9.05 -8.76
N ALA A 102 4.20 8.81 -9.32
CA ALA A 102 5.44 9.35 -8.77
C ALA A 102 5.48 10.86 -8.77
N TYR A 103 4.74 11.49 -9.67
CA TYR A 103 4.72 12.94 -9.76
C TYR A 103 3.69 13.60 -8.88
N GLN A 104 2.89 12.83 -8.18
CA GLN A 104 1.79 13.40 -7.41
C GLN A 104 2.23 13.92 -6.06
N GLY A 105 3.36 13.52 -5.60
CA GLY A 105 3.73 13.73 -4.22
C GLY A 105 4.41 15.03 -3.91
N PHE A 106 4.44 15.89 -4.82
CA PHE A 106 5.18 16.97 -4.54
C PHE A 106 4.69 18.11 -4.79
#